data_fcfdaeca9413f1109b6c30599746353f
#
_entry.id   fcfdaeca9413f1109b6c30599746353f
#
_cell.length_a   1.000
_cell.length_b   1.000
_cell.length_c   1.000
_cell.angle_alpha   90.00
_cell.angle_beta   90.00
_cell.angle_gamma   90.00
#
_symmetry.space_group_name_H-M   'P 1'
#
loop_
_entity.id
_entity.type
_entity.pdbx_description
1 polymer ?
#
loop_
_entity_poly.entity_id
_entity_poly.type
_entity_poly.pdbx_seq_one_letter_code
_entity_poly.pdbx_strand_id
1 'polypeptide(L)'
;MAAVIDLPFALPAAPKNYAPAQASSSSVSLTSVEVSPVGDAFLSYMRRRLRQSTFEEDDALVKQRLDEHVAANTQVDELDNDIGEEPESQELLDSDPMQWKSLDHYAVLGLSSRRYKATDYEIKIAHRKKVLKHHPDKKVSATGVSDDAFFKCIAKSFEILSNPEKRRQFDSVDEGVDDDNVPTGKESPERFYELWAPVFEREARFSKQTPVPSLGTKDSTKEEVDDFYNFFYNFDSWRSFEYLDSEVNEGSDNRDEKRYTEKKNRNERARRKKEDNARLRNLVDKALSLDPRIKAFRAAERAAREAKKNKGRPGV
;
A
#
# COMPACT_ATOMS: atom_id res chain seq x y z
N MET A 1 -19.26 -42.95 -32.83
CA MET A 1 -18.37 -42.81 -31.65
C MET A 1 -18.72 -41.48 -31.00
N ALA A 2 -19.06 -41.47 -29.71
CA ALA A 2 -19.30 -40.22 -28.99
C ALA A 2 -17.95 -39.54 -28.74
N ALA A 3 -17.79 -38.32 -29.17
CA ALA A 3 -16.61 -37.53 -28.85
C ALA A 3 -16.67 -37.12 -27.37
N VAL A 4 -15.70 -37.55 -26.60
CA VAL A 4 -15.53 -37.08 -25.21
C VAL A 4 -14.74 -35.77 -25.28
N ILE A 5 -15.35 -34.70 -24.77
CA ILE A 5 -14.68 -33.40 -24.66
C ILE A 5 -14.07 -33.30 -23.28
N ASP A 6 -12.73 -33.33 -23.19
CA ASP A 6 -12.02 -33.08 -21.95
C ASP A 6 -12.03 -31.57 -21.67
N LEU A 7 -12.67 -31.19 -20.56
CA LEU A 7 -12.66 -29.79 -20.10
C LEU A 7 -11.38 -29.53 -19.29
N PRO A 8 -10.69 -28.38 -19.49
CA PRO A 8 -9.46 -28.04 -18.78
C PRO A 8 -9.66 -27.73 -17.29
N PHE A 9 -10.88 -27.83 -16.80
CA PHE A 9 -11.23 -27.58 -15.39
C PHE A 9 -12.29 -28.58 -14.92
N ALA A 10 -12.23 -28.94 -13.64
CA ALA A 10 -13.25 -29.81 -13.03
C ALA A 10 -14.54 -29.02 -12.85
N LEU A 11 -15.66 -29.62 -13.31
CA LEU A 11 -16.97 -29.03 -13.07
C LEU A 11 -17.33 -29.13 -11.57
N PRO A 12 -17.99 -28.10 -11.02
CA PRO A 12 -18.47 -28.15 -9.64
C PRO A 12 -19.43 -29.34 -9.45
N ALA A 13 -19.39 -29.94 -8.25
CA ALA A 13 -20.28 -31.06 -7.92
C ALA A 13 -21.76 -30.66 -8.08
N ALA A 14 -22.54 -31.53 -8.67
CA ALA A 14 -23.98 -31.29 -8.87
C ALA A 14 -24.67 -31.07 -7.51
N PRO A 15 -25.66 -30.17 -7.41
CA PRO A 15 -26.47 -29.97 -6.20
C PRO A 15 -27.08 -31.28 -5.72
N LYS A 16 -27.23 -31.47 -4.40
CA LYS A 16 -27.73 -32.71 -3.79
C LYS A 16 -29.10 -33.21 -4.32
N ASN A 17 -29.88 -32.32 -4.94
CA ASN A 17 -31.21 -32.64 -5.51
C ASN A 17 -31.21 -32.58 -7.04
N TYR A 18 -30.06 -32.60 -7.69
CA TYR A 18 -29.99 -32.60 -9.15
C TYR A 18 -30.33 -34.00 -9.68
N ALA A 19 -31.48 -34.10 -10.33
CA ALA A 19 -31.82 -35.26 -11.16
C ALA A 19 -31.40 -34.96 -12.60
N PRO A 20 -30.44 -35.69 -13.20
CA PRO A 20 -30.09 -35.47 -14.60
C PRO A 20 -31.33 -35.69 -15.46
N ALA A 21 -31.63 -34.71 -16.31
CA ALA A 21 -32.71 -34.91 -17.31
C ALA A 21 -32.36 -36.13 -18.15
N GLN A 22 -33.36 -37.02 -18.36
CA GLN A 22 -33.18 -38.15 -19.25
C GLN A 22 -32.76 -37.63 -20.62
N ALA A 23 -31.60 -38.10 -21.09
CA ALA A 23 -31.10 -37.74 -22.38
C ALA A 23 -32.16 -38.02 -23.44
N SER A 24 -32.84 -37.00 -23.94
CA SER A 24 -33.66 -37.14 -25.12
C SER A 24 -32.69 -37.48 -26.27
N SER A 25 -33.03 -38.46 -27.08
CA SER A 25 -32.23 -38.95 -28.21
C SER A 25 -32.13 -37.95 -29.38
N SER A 26 -32.18 -36.66 -29.10
CA SER A 26 -31.85 -35.63 -30.08
C SER A 26 -30.34 -35.59 -30.22
N SER A 27 -29.84 -36.15 -31.30
CA SER A 27 -28.44 -36.07 -31.69
C SER A 27 -28.05 -34.58 -31.84
N VAL A 28 -27.29 -34.06 -30.87
CA VAL A 28 -26.62 -32.75 -31.02
C VAL A 28 -25.49 -32.99 -32.00
N SER A 29 -25.66 -32.55 -33.24
CA SER A 29 -24.56 -32.52 -34.22
C SER A 29 -23.67 -31.28 -33.89
N LEU A 30 -22.45 -31.54 -33.41
CA LEU A 30 -21.44 -30.51 -33.30
C LEU A 30 -20.94 -30.20 -34.72
N THR A 31 -21.33 -29.05 -35.25
CA THR A 31 -20.80 -28.50 -36.49
C THR A 31 -19.65 -27.51 -36.09
N SER A 32 -18.47 -27.82 -36.60
CA SER A 32 -17.36 -26.85 -36.50
C SER A 32 -17.67 -25.68 -37.46
N VAL A 33 -17.90 -24.50 -36.91
CA VAL A 33 -18.10 -23.28 -37.68
C VAL A 33 -16.81 -22.49 -37.65
N GLU A 34 -16.23 -22.25 -38.78
CA GLU A 34 -15.07 -21.37 -38.91
C GLU A 34 -15.52 -19.92 -38.67
N VAL A 35 -15.01 -19.31 -37.59
CA VAL A 35 -15.35 -17.94 -37.22
C VAL A 35 -14.43 -17.00 -37.99
N SER A 36 -14.96 -16.30 -38.97
CA SER A 36 -14.23 -15.26 -39.71
C SER A 36 -14.42 -13.89 -39.05
N PRO A 37 -13.40 -13.01 -39.05
CA PRO A 37 -13.54 -11.64 -38.54
C PRO A 37 -14.57 -10.88 -39.38
N VAL A 38 -15.51 -10.23 -38.71
CA VAL A 38 -16.65 -9.54 -39.32
C VAL A 38 -16.51 -8.05 -39.06
N GLY A 39 -16.72 -7.22 -40.08
CA GLY A 39 -16.68 -5.76 -39.94
C GLY A 39 -17.88 -5.18 -39.16
N ASP A 40 -17.73 -3.94 -38.72
CA ASP A 40 -18.71 -3.22 -37.87
C ASP A 40 -20.09 -3.11 -38.51
N ALA A 41 -20.15 -2.98 -39.84
CA ALA A 41 -21.41 -2.91 -40.61
C ALA A 41 -22.24 -4.19 -40.43
N PHE A 42 -21.61 -5.37 -40.42
CA PHE A 42 -22.32 -6.63 -40.18
C PHE A 42 -22.74 -6.77 -38.73
N LEU A 43 -21.90 -6.38 -37.78
CA LEU A 43 -22.23 -6.39 -36.36
C LEU A 43 -23.44 -5.50 -36.05
N SER A 44 -23.49 -4.30 -36.63
CA SER A 44 -24.65 -3.39 -36.50
C SER A 44 -25.90 -3.96 -37.15
N TYR A 45 -25.79 -4.59 -38.34
CA TYR A 45 -26.90 -5.29 -38.98
C TYR A 45 -27.44 -6.41 -38.11
N MET A 46 -26.58 -7.25 -37.54
CA MET A 46 -27.01 -8.37 -36.67
C MET A 46 -27.64 -7.87 -35.36
N ARG A 47 -27.11 -6.79 -34.76
CA ARG A 47 -27.73 -6.18 -33.57
C ARG A 47 -29.16 -5.73 -33.86
N ARG A 48 -29.36 -4.99 -34.96
CA ARG A 48 -30.69 -4.53 -35.38
C ARG A 48 -31.66 -5.71 -35.65
N ARG A 49 -31.18 -6.74 -36.33
CA ARG A 49 -31.97 -7.92 -36.62
C ARG A 49 -32.40 -8.68 -35.35
N LEU A 50 -31.49 -8.85 -34.40
CA LEU A 50 -31.76 -9.55 -33.14
C LEU A 50 -32.69 -8.74 -32.23
N ARG A 51 -32.58 -7.42 -32.24
CA ARG A 51 -33.36 -6.52 -31.38
C ARG A 51 -34.64 -6.00 -32.07
N GLN A 52 -34.80 -6.28 -33.34
CA GLN A 52 -35.90 -5.74 -34.18
C GLN A 52 -35.92 -4.20 -34.14
N SER A 53 -34.72 -3.56 -34.07
CA SER A 53 -34.59 -2.11 -33.98
C SER A 53 -34.34 -1.49 -35.35
N THR A 54 -34.72 -0.23 -35.48
CA THR A 54 -34.46 0.60 -36.65
C THR A 54 -32.97 1.04 -36.71
N PHE A 55 -32.54 1.65 -37.79
CA PHE A 55 -31.20 2.23 -37.90
C PHE A 55 -30.98 3.32 -36.86
N GLU A 56 -31.96 4.23 -36.73
CA GLU A 56 -31.89 5.37 -35.80
C GLU A 56 -31.82 4.95 -34.33
N GLU A 57 -32.56 3.89 -33.96
CA GLU A 57 -32.53 3.33 -32.61
C GLU A 57 -31.19 2.64 -32.29
N ASP A 58 -30.59 1.92 -33.25
CA ASP A 58 -29.29 1.28 -33.06
C ASP A 58 -28.17 2.33 -32.96
N ASP A 59 -28.22 3.36 -33.80
CA ASP A 59 -27.25 4.46 -33.78
C ASP A 59 -27.35 5.28 -32.48
N ALA A 60 -28.57 5.52 -31.98
CA ALA A 60 -28.78 6.18 -30.69
C ALA A 60 -28.19 5.36 -29.53
N LEU A 61 -28.41 4.04 -29.52
CA LEU A 61 -27.83 3.14 -28.51
C LEU A 61 -26.29 3.07 -28.58
N VAL A 62 -25.73 3.06 -29.79
CA VAL A 62 -24.27 3.05 -29.95
C VAL A 62 -23.70 4.38 -29.46
N LYS A 63 -24.32 5.49 -29.80
CA LYS A 63 -23.91 6.82 -29.34
C LYS A 63 -24.00 6.93 -27.82
N GLN A 64 -25.11 6.49 -27.22
CA GLN A 64 -25.28 6.51 -25.77
C GLN A 64 -24.15 5.72 -25.06
N ARG A 65 -23.82 4.52 -25.55
CA ARG A 65 -22.73 3.70 -24.99
C ARG A 65 -21.37 4.35 -25.15
N LEU A 66 -21.13 5.00 -26.29
CA LEU A 66 -19.89 5.75 -26.52
C LEU A 66 -19.80 6.93 -25.56
N ASP A 67 -20.87 7.68 -25.39
CA ASP A 67 -20.95 8.81 -24.49
C ASP A 67 -20.75 8.36 -23.01
N GLU A 68 -21.39 7.24 -22.60
CA GLU A 68 -21.17 6.63 -21.29
C GLU A 68 -19.72 6.20 -21.09
N HIS A 69 -19.10 5.59 -22.10
CA HIS A 69 -17.70 5.16 -22.04
C HIS A 69 -16.73 6.35 -22.00
N VAL A 70 -17.02 7.40 -22.76
CA VAL A 70 -16.26 8.66 -22.74
C VAL A 70 -16.41 9.33 -21.38
N ALA A 71 -17.63 9.43 -20.85
CA ALA A 71 -17.89 10.03 -19.54
C ALA A 71 -17.18 9.25 -18.40
N ALA A 72 -17.22 7.92 -18.45
CA ALA A 72 -16.50 7.09 -17.48
C ALA A 72 -14.98 7.29 -17.56
N ASN A 73 -14.41 7.35 -18.77
CA ASN A 73 -12.99 7.63 -18.96
C ASN A 73 -12.61 9.05 -18.52
N THR A 74 -13.46 10.05 -18.79
CA THR A 74 -13.21 11.44 -18.39
C THR A 74 -13.21 11.57 -16.86
N GLN A 75 -14.12 10.89 -16.15
CA GLN A 75 -14.10 10.87 -14.68
C GLN A 75 -12.83 10.21 -14.13
N VAL A 76 -12.34 9.14 -14.75
CA VAL A 76 -11.08 8.51 -14.38
C VAL A 76 -9.91 9.48 -14.64
N ASP A 77 -9.88 10.16 -15.78
CA ASP A 77 -8.84 11.12 -16.11
C ASP A 77 -8.82 12.34 -15.16
N GLU A 78 -9.97 12.81 -14.68
CA GLU A 78 -10.05 13.89 -13.70
C GLU A 78 -9.50 13.48 -12.33
N LEU A 79 -9.82 12.27 -11.87
CA LEU A 79 -9.25 11.69 -10.63
C LEU A 79 -7.74 11.43 -10.74
N ASP A 80 -7.27 11.16 -11.94
CA ASP A 80 -5.86 10.88 -12.21
C ASP A 80 -5.01 12.15 -12.38
N ASN A 81 -5.63 13.32 -12.61
CA ASN A 81 -4.90 14.55 -12.89
C ASN A 81 -3.94 14.98 -11.79
N ASP A 82 -4.28 14.71 -10.54
CA ASP A 82 -3.45 15.06 -9.37
C ASP A 82 -2.35 14.02 -9.05
N ILE A 83 -2.40 12.85 -9.68
CA ILE A 83 -1.45 11.77 -9.41
C ILE A 83 -0.14 12.03 -10.15
N GLY A 84 0.97 12.07 -9.42
CA GLY A 84 2.31 12.20 -9.99
C GLY A 84 2.68 13.60 -10.50
N GLU A 85 1.86 14.62 -10.20
CA GLU A 85 2.08 16.01 -10.63
C GLU A 85 2.82 16.87 -9.58
N GLU A 86 3.32 16.26 -8.51
CA GLU A 86 4.12 16.97 -7.51
C GLU A 86 5.34 17.64 -8.14
N PRO A 87 5.72 18.86 -7.67
CA PRO A 87 6.87 19.58 -8.18
C PRO A 87 8.17 18.80 -7.91
N GLU A 88 9.04 18.75 -8.91
CA GLU A 88 10.34 18.09 -8.81
C GLU A 88 11.38 19.08 -8.32
N SER A 89 12.08 18.74 -7.23
CA SER A 89 13.21 19.55 -6.78
C SER A 89 14.42 19.35 -7.69
N GLN A 90 15.31 20.36 -7.74
CA GLN A 90 16.51 20.25 -8.55
C GLN A 90 17.43 19.11 -8.06
N GLU A 91 17.51 18.89 -6.75
CA GLU A 91 18.26 17.79 -6.15
C GLU A 91 17.76 16.43 -6.61
N LEU A 92 16.42 16.30 -6.78
CA LEU A 92 15.81 15.07 -7.29
C LEU A 92 16.14 14.85 -8.76
N LEU A 93 16.14 15.91 -9.58
CA LEU A 93 16.49 15.83 -11.00
C LEU A 93 17.96 15.48 -11.24
N ASP A 94 18.85 15.93 -10.35
CA ASP A 94 20.29 15.68 -10.39
C ASP A 94 20.70 14.34 -9.74
N SER A 95 19.72 13.51 -9.35
CA SER A 95 19.96 12.24 -8.66
C SER A 95 20.72 11.24 -9.53
N ASP A 96 21.68 10.54 -8.92
CA ASP A 96 22.49 9.50 -9.58
C ASP A 96 21.77 8.15 -9.53
N PRO A 97 21.45 7.54 -10.70
CA PRO A 97 20.81 6.23 -10.75
C PRO A 97 21.66 5.09 -10.14
N MET A 98 22.98 5.28 -9.98
CA MET A 98 23.83 4.31 -9.32
C MET A 98 23.61 4.30 -7.80
N GLN A 99 23.15 5.40 -7.23
CA GLN A 99 22.84 5.53 -5.81
C GLN A 99 21.34 5.29 -5.51
N TRP A 100 20.71 4.40 -6.25
CA TRP A 100 19.28 4.15 -6.17
C TRP A 100 18.76 3.81 -4.77
N LYS A 101 19.61 3.30 -3.86
CA LYS A 101 19.24 2.99 -2.46
C LYS A 101 19.02 4.24 -1.59
N SER A 102 19.60 5.36 -1.96
CA SER A 102 19.40 6.64 -1.28
C SER A 102 18.29 7.49 -1.89
N LEU A 103 17.66 7.01 -3.00
CA LEU A 103 16.59 7.73 -3.65
C LEU A 103 15.28 7.62 -2.88
N ASP A 104 14.57 8.73 -2.80
CA ASP A 104 13.17 8.73 -2.41
C ASP A 104 12.30 8.32 -3.61
N HIS A 105 11.96 7.03 -3.70
CA HIS A 105 11.23 6.48 -4.82
C HIS A 105 9.81 7.06 -4.98
N TYR A 106 9.17 7.45 -3.89
CA TYR A 106 7.87 8.11 -3.96
C TYR A 106 7.99 9.53 -4.51
N ALA A 107 9.01 10.28 -4.08
CA ALA A 107 9.28 11.61 -4.61
C ALA A 107 9.64 11.58 -6.09
N VAL A 108 10.44 10.61 -6.54
CA VAL A 108 10.78 10.43 -7.96
C VAL A 108 9.53 10.25 -8.83
N LEU A 109 8.51 9.52 -8.34
CA LEU A 109 7.24 9.35 -9.04
C LEU A 109 6.24 10.49 -8.78
N GLY A 110 6.55 11.46 -7.88
CA GLY A 110 5.62 12.53 -7.51
C GLY A 110 4.47 12.05 -6.64
N LEU A 111 4.75 11.14 -5.72
CA LEU A 111 3.82 10.54 -4.77
C LEU A 111 4.23 10.78 -3.32
N SER A 112 4.99 11.84 -3.04
CA SER A 112 5.51 12.15 -1.69
C SER A 112 4.41 12.35 -0.66
N SER A 113 3.29 12.95 -1.07
CA SER A 113 2.12 13.16 -0.21
C SER A 113 1.38 11.88 0.15
N ARG A 114 1.45 10.85 -0.70
CA ARG A 114 0.72 9.59 -0.54
C ARG A 114 1.58 8.47 0.05
N ARG A 115 2.85 8.39 -0.37
CA ARG A 115 3.86 7.42 0.07
C ARG A 115 3.31 5.99 0.17
N TYR A 116 3.46 5.34 1.32
CA TYR A 116 2.98 3.97 1.56
C TYR A 116 1.46 3.78 1.37
N LYS A 117 0.67 4.87 1.38
CA LYS A 117 -0.77 4.84 1.10
C LYS A 117 -1.11 4.79 -0.39
N ALA A 118 -0.13 5.07 -1.26
CA ALA A 118 -0.34 5.02 -2.70
C ALA A 118 -0.75 3.61 -3.14
N THR A 119 -1.77 3.53 -3.98
CA THR A 119 -2.22 2.26 -4.57
C THR A 119 -1.33 1.84 -5.73
N ASP A 120 -1.36 0.57 -6.12
CA ASP A 120 -0.62 0.06 -7.28
C ASP A 120 -1.07 0.73 -8.59
N TYR A 121 -2.34 1.15 -8.64
CA TYR A 121 -2.91 1.91 -9.76
C TYR A 121 -2.27 3.29 -9.86
N GLU A 122 -2.20 4.02 -8.76
CA GLU A 122 -1.58 5.36 -8.69
C GLU A 122 -0.10 5.32 -9.05
N ILE A 123 0.63 4.31 -8.59
CA ILE A 123 2.05 4.11 -8.95
C ILE A 123 2.21 3.92 -10.47
N LYS A 124 1.33 3.14 -11.11
CA LYS A 124 1.38 2.93 -12.56
C LYS A 124 1.08 4.21 -13.34
N ILE A 125 0.10 5.00 -12.90
CA ILE A 125 -0.26 6.27 -13.54
C ILE A 125 0.87 7.27 -13.38
N ALA A 126 1.37 7.46 -12.16
CA ALA A 126 2.49 8.34 -11.87
C ALA A 126 3.72 8.01 -12.72
N HIS A 127 4.08 6.72 -12.80
CA HIS A 127 5.16 6.27 -13.66
C HIS A 127 4.92 6.62 -15.14
N ARG A 128 3.71 6.35 -15.68
CA ARG A 128 3.38 6.67 -17.08
C ARG A 128 3.54 8.17 -17.36
N LYS A 129 3.05 9.02 -16.47
CA LYS A 129 3.17 10.48 -16.61
C LYS A 129 4.63 10.93 -16.56
N LYS A 130 5.42 10.43 -15.58
CA LYS A 130 6.84 10.77 -15.45
C LYS A 130 7.66 10.30 -16.66
N VAL A 131 7.40 9.11 -17.19
CA VAL A 131 8.03 8.60 -18.43
C VAL A 131 7.70 9.50 -19.61
N LEU A 132 6.45 9.92 -19.78
CA LEU A 132 6.05 10.82 -20.88
C LEU A 132 6.67 12.21 -20.75
N LYS A 133 6.85 12.71 -19.53
CA LYS A 133 7.45 14.03 -19.23
C LYS A 133 8.96 14.02 -19.49
N HIS A 134 9.66 12.98 -19.02
CA HIS A 134 11.12 12.89 -19.01
C HIS A 134 11.69 11.94 -20.07
N HIS A 135 10.92 11.64 -21.12
CA HIS A 135 11.39 10.76 -22.18
C HIS A 135 12.64 11.34 -22.87
N PRO A 136 13.72 10.56 -23.05
CA PRO A 136 14.97 11.05 -23.62
C PRO A 136 14.79 11.69 -25.00
N ASP A 137 13.90 11.17 -25.83
CA ASP A 137 13.57 11.70 -27.15
C ASP A 137 13.06 13.16 -27.10
N LYS A 138 12.24 13.49 -26.10
CA LYS A 138 11.77 14.87 -25.89
C LYS A 138 12.87 15.81 -25.40
N LYS A 139 13.79 15.33 -24.56
CA LYS A 139 14.91 16.12 -24.05
C LYS A 139 15.94 16.39 -25.14
N VAL A 140 16.28 15.42 -25.96
CA VAL A 140 17.17 15.59 -27.11
C VAL A 140 16.66 16.67 -28.06
N SER A 141 15.35 16.70 -28.29
CA SER A 141 14.70 17.73 -29.13
C SER A 141 14.78 19.14 -28.54
N ALA A 142 14.84 19.27 -27.20
CA ALA A 142 14.82 20.57 -26.52
C ALA A 142 16.22 21.13 -26.21
N THR A 143 17.18 20.29 -25.83
CA THR A 143 18.49 20.72 -25.29
C THR A 143 19.70 20.19 -26.08
N GLY A 144 19.50 19.23 -26.99
CA GLY A 144 20.59 18.59 -27.73
C GLY A 144 21.50 17.67 -26.91
N VAL A 145 21.24 17.52 -25.61
CA VAL A 145 22.00 16.66 -24.68
C VAL A 145 21.07 15.58 -24.15
N SER A 146 21.46 14.32 -24.28
CA SER A 146 20.73 13.19 -23.67
C SER A 146 21.18 13.04 -22.23
N ASP A 147 20.39 13.55 -21.30
CA ASP A 147 20.54 13.25 -19.87
C ASP A 147 19.51 12.20 -19.47
N ASP A 148 19.93 10.93 -19.49
CA ASP A 148 19.08 9.79 -19.16
C ASP A 148 19.11 9.43 -17.67
N ALA A 149 19.87 10.17 -16.84
CA ALA A 149 20.06 9.82 -15.44
C ALA A 149 18.74 9.77 -14.68
N PHE A 150 17.97 10.86 -14.71
CA PHE A 150 16.68 10.90 -14.02
C PHE A 150 15.65 9.91 -14.60
N PHE A 151 15.67 9.66 -15.91
CA PHE A 151 14.83 8.64 -16.53
C PHE A 151 15.13 7.23 -15.99
N LYS A 152 16.41 6.91 -15.76
CA LYS A 152 16.82 5.65 -15.12
C LYS A 152 16.36 5.59 -13.66
N CYS A 153 16.37 6.72 -12.95
CA CYS A 153 15.81 6.82 -11.59
C CYS A 153 14.30 6.54 -11.58
N ILE A 154 13.54 7.08 -12.55
CA ILE A 154 12.09 6.80 -12.71
C ILE A 154 11.85 5.30 -12.94
N ALA A 155 12.59 4.69 -13.86
CA ALA A 155 12.46 3.26 -14.16
C ALA A 155 12.80 2.39 -12.93
N LYS A 156 13.86 2.73 -12.20
CA LYS A 156 14.26 2.02 -10.97
C LYS A 156 13.25 2.18 -9.84
N SER A 157 12.72 3.38 -9.65
CA SER A 157 11.69 3.64 -8.64
C SER A 157 10.42 2.86 -8.94
N PHE A 158 10.02 2.77 -10.20
CA PHE A 158 8.88 1.95 -10.58
C PHE A 158 9.14 0.45 -10.36
N GLU A 159 10.34 -0.06 -10.70
CA GLU A 159 10.72 -1.46 -10.43
C GLU A 159 10.56 -1.81 -8.94
N ILE A 160 10.97 -0.90 -8.05
CA ILE A 160 10.90 -1.12 -6.61
C ILE A 160 9.47 -1.02 -6.10
N LEU A 161 8.74 0.03 -6.46
CA LEU A 161 7.41 0.30 -5.93
C LEU A 161 6.32 -0.59 -6.55
N SER A 162 6.50 -1.11 -7.76
CA SER A 162 5.55 -2.04 -8.39
C SER A 162 5.66 -3.47 -7.88
N ASN A 163 6.79 -3.84 -7.27
CA ASN A 163 6.97 -5.15 -6.67
C ASN A 163 6.60 -5.10 -5.18
N PRO A 164 5.59 -5.89 -4.72
CA PRO A 164 5.12 -5.84 -3.34
C PRO A 164 6.20 -6.13 -2.30
N GLU A 165 7.14 -7.06 -2.58
CA GLU A 165 8.22 -7.39 -1.66
C GLU A 165 9.26 -6.27 -1.57
N LYS A 166 9.72 -5.75 -2.72
CA LYS A 166 10.69 -4.64 -2.77
C LYS A 166 10.09 -3.36 -2.16
N ARG A 167 8.82 -3.08 -2.46
CA ARG A 167 8.08 -1.95 -1.88
C ARG A 167 8.01 -2.07 -0.37
N ARG A 168 7.65 -3.25 0.15
CA ARG A 168 7.61 -3.50 1.60
C ARG A 168 8.98 -3.34 2.25
N GLN A 169 10.06 -3.76 1.59
CA GLN A 169 11.43 -3.55 2.08
C GLN A 169 11.77 -2.05 2.14
N PHE A 170 11.41 -1.29 1.09
CA PHE A 170 11.60 0.15 1.07
C PHE A 170 10.75 0.86 2.13
N ASP A 171 9.46 0.55 2.23
CA ASP A 171 8.54 1.11 3.23
C ASP A 171 8.99 0.84 4.68
N SER A 172 9.81 -0.20 4.91
CA SER A 172 10.35 -0.49 6.24
C SER A 172 11.41 0.53 6.70
N VAL A 173 12.02 1.27 5.77
CA VAL A 173 13.11 2.22 6.03
C VAL A 173 12.83 3.61 5.48
N ASP A 174 11.62 3.85 4.99
CA ASP A 174 11.24 5.12 4.37
C ASP A 174 11.33 6.29 5.36
N GLU A 175 12.34 7.13 5.18
CA GLU A 175 12.62 8.31 6.01
C GLU A 175 11.73 9.52 5.66
N GLY A 176 11.09 9.52 4.49
CA GLY A 176 10.19 10.61 4.07
C GLY A 176 8.85 10.64 4.80
N VAL A 177 8.58 9.66 5.66
CA VAL A 177 7.53 9.75 6.65
C VAL A 177 8.09 10.46 7.85
N ASP A 178 7.50 11.59 8.21
CA ASP A 178 7.93 12.53 9.24
C ASP A 178 7.99 11.87 10.64
N ASP A 179 9.04 11.06 10.88
CA ASP A 179 9.26 10.35 12.14
C ASP A 179 9.70 11.28 13.27
N ASP A 180 10.18 12.48 12.94
CA ASP A 180 10.74 13.46 13.89
C ASP A 180 9.64 14.29 14.59
N ASN A 181 8.41 14.24 14.12
CA ASN A 181 7.30 15.00 14.72
C ASN A 181 6.74 14.32 15.97
N VAL A 182 7.62 14.11 16.96
CA VAL A 182 7.25 13.58 18.27
C VAL A 182 7.03 14.73 19.24
N PRO A 183 5.87 14.81 19.93
CA PRO A 183 5.59 15.87 20.89
C PRO A 183 6.70 16.02 21.96
N THR A 184 7.10 17.25 22.24
CA THR A 184 8.23 17.54 23.15
C THR A 184 7.86 17.37 24.61
N GLY A 185 6.55 17.38 24.94
CA GLY A 185 6.01 17.29 26.30
C GLY A 185 5.83 18.64 26.99
N LYS A 186 6.04 19.74 26.25
CA LYS A 186 5.77 21.12 26.71
C LYS A 186 4.37 21.59 26.33
N GLU A 187 3.67 20.79 25.53
CA GLU A 187 2.34 21.08 25.04
C GLU A 187 1.29 20.92 26.13
N SER A 188 0.12 21.58 25.95
CA SER A 188 -0.95 21.50 26.93
C SER A 188 -1.54 20.07 26.98
N PRO A 189 -1.90 19.56 28.16
CA PRO A 189 -2.47 18.21 28.31
C PRO A 189 -3.76 17.97 27.52
N GLU A 190 -4.48 19.03 27.17
CA GLU A 190 -5.72 18.97 26.39
C GLU A 190 -5.47 18.53 24.94
N ARG A 191 -4.28 18.88 24.40
CA ARG A 191 -3.89 18.52 23.04
C ARG A 191 -3.20 17.17 22.95
N PHE A 192 -3.09 16.43 24.05
CA PHE A 192 -2.39 15.15 24.10
C PHE A 192 -2.88 14.18 23.02
N TYR A 193 -4.18 14.00 22.90
CA TYR A 193 -4.76 13.04 21.92
C TYR A 193 -4.54 13.48 20.49
N GLU A 194 -4.69 14.78 20.20
CA GLU A 194 -4.47 15.35 18.88
C GLU A 194 -3.02 15.14 18.40
N LEU A 195 -2.07 15.29 19.30
CA LEU A 195 -0.65 15.22 18.97
C LEU A 195 -0.12 13.78 18.95
N TRP A 196 -0.58 12.92 19.87
CA TRP A 196 -0.05 11.56 20.00
C TRP A 196 -0.76 10.53 19.13
N ALA A 197 -2.04 10.71 18.78
CA ALA A 197 -2.76 9.77 17.94
C ALA A 197 -2.07 9.58 16.57
N PRO A 198 -1.67 10.62 15.82
CA PRO A 198 -0.97 10.46 14.55
C PRO A 198 0.39 9.75 14.69
N VAL A 199 1.09 9.95 15.83
CA VAL A 199 2.37 9.29 16.09
C VAL A 199 2.18 7.78 16.20
N PHE A 200 1.20 7.33 17.00
CA PHE A 200 0.92 5.90 17.16
C PHE A 200 0.29 5.28 15.92
N GLU A 201 -0.49 6.02 15.12
CA GLU A 201 -1.01 5.56 13.84
C GLU A 201 0.12 5.30 12.83
N ARG A 202 1.16 6.14 12.82
CA ARG A 202 2.36 5.90 11.99
C ARG A 202 3.09 4.63 12.40
N GLU A 203 3.28 4.42 13.69
CA GLU A 203 3.94 3.20 14.19
C GLU A 203 3.08 1.95 13.97
N ALA A 204 1.75 2.07 14.12
CA ALA A 204 0.80 0.98 13.94
C ALA A 204 0.90 0.28 12.58
N ARG A 205 1.28 1.02 11.52
CA ARG A 205 1.47 0.46 10.17
C ARG A 205 2.48 -0.69 10.13
N PHE A 206 3.43 -0.72 11.06
CA PHE A 206 4.46 -1.74 11.12
C PHE A 206 4.05 -2.98 11.93
N SER A 207 2.84 -3.02 12.47
CA SER A 207 2.37 -4.16 13.25
C SER A 207 2.14 -5.40 12.40
N LYS A 208 2.55 -6.57 12.91
CA LYS A 208 2.13 -7.85 12.37
C LYS A 208 0.76 -8.27 12.88
N GLN A 209 0.34 -7.73 14.01
CA GLN A 209 -0.91 -8.07 14.66
C GLN A 209 -1.99 -7.05 14.28
N THR A 210 -3.16 -7.53 13.91
CA THR A 210 -4.33 -6.72 13.59
C THR A 210 -5.55 -7.31 14.31
N PRO A 211 -6.46 -6.49 14.82
CA PRO A 211 -6.47 -5.03 14.82
C PRO A 211 -5.49 -4.40 15.80
N VAL A 212 -4.95 -3.21 15.48
CA VAL A 212 -4.10 -2.43 16.36
C VAL A 212 -5.00 -1.57 17.25
N PRO A 213 -4.83 -1.59 18.60
CA PRO A 213 -5.61 -0.74 19.49
C PRO A 213 -5.30 0.74 19.24
N SER A 214 -6.34 1.58 19.25
CA SER A 214 -6.20 3.03 19.13
C SER A 214 -5.83 3.65 20.47
N LEU A 215 -5.23 4.87 20.44
CA LEU A 215 -4.92 5.63 21.64
C LEU A 215 -6.19 5.94 22.49
N GLY A 216 -7.35 5.91 21.86
CA GLY A 216 -8.63 6.21 22.51
C GLY A 216 -8.84 7.69 22.80
N THR A 217 -9.79 7.98 23.68
CA THR A 217 -10.20 9.33 24.05
C THR A 217 -9.98 9.58 25.55
N LYS A 218 -10.33 10.79 26.01
CA LYS A 218 -10.26 11.16 27.44
C LYS A 218 -11.11 10.25 28.34
N ASP A 219 -12.22 9.73 27.78
CA ASP A 219 -13.20 8.94 28.53
C ASP A 219 -12.96 7.43 28.44
N SER A 220 -11.87 7.00 27.79
CA SER A 220 -11.50 5.60 27.70
C SER A 220 -11.25 4.98 29.07
N THR A 221 -11.67 3.73 29.21
CA THR A 221 -11.50 2.97 30.47
C THR A 221 -10.04 2.69 30.77
N LYS A 222 -9.74 2.38 32.02
CA LYS A 222 -8.37 2.02 32.43
C LYS A 222 -7.87 0.78 31.69
N GLU A 223 -8.74 -0.21 31.50
CA GLU A 223 -8.40 -1.46 30.77
C GLU A 223 -8.02 -1.20 29.31
N GLU A 224 -8.79 -0.39 28.59
CA GLU A 224 -8.47 0.01 27.21
C GLU A 224 -7.13 0.74 27.11
N VAL A 225 -6.84 1.60 28.08
CA VAL A 225 -5.58 2.36 28.13
C VAL A 225 -4.40 1.44 28.44
N ASP A 226 -4.56 0.54 29.39
CA ASP A 226 -3.52 -0.44 29.75
C ASP A 226 -3.26 -1.41 28.58
N ASP A 227 -4.30 -1.89 27.89
CA ASP A 227 -4.18 -2.74 26.70
C ASP A 227 -3.45 -2.04 25.56
N PHE A 228 -3.75 -0.76 25.31
CA PHE A 228 -3.05 0.05 24.31
C PHE A 228 -1.55 0.14 24.61
N TYR A 229 -1.17 0.55 25.82
CA TYR A 229 0.24 0.68 26.18
C TYR A 229 0.96 -0.66 26.23
N ASN A 230 0.32 -1.72 26.71
CA ASN A 230 0.86 -3.08 26.71
C ASN A 230 1.12 -3.59 25.30
N PHE A 231 0.21 -3.32 24.36
CA PHE A 231 0.38 -3.68 22.95
C PHE A 231 1.62 -3.03 22.35
N PHE A 232 1.78 -1.70 22.48
CA PHE A 232 2.93 -0.99 21.93
C PHE A 232 4.25 -1.28 22.67
N TYR A 233 4.20 -1.63 23.95
CA TYR A 233 5.38 -2.04 24.70
C TYR A 233 5.92 -3.40 24.25
N ASN A 234 5.02 -4.30 23.85
CA ASN A 234 5.34 -5.63 23.31
C ASN A 234 5.17 -5.70 21.78
N PHE A 235 5.39 -4.61 21.10
CA PHE A 235 5.11 -4.45 19.69
C PHE A 235 5.92 -5.43 18.81
N ASP A 236 5.22 -6.23 17.98
CA ASP A 236 5.83 -7.12 16.99
C ASP A 236 5.80 -6.47 15.60
N SER A 237 6.93 -5.90 15.22
CA SER A 237 7.11 -5.18 13.96
C SER A 237 7.50 -6.09 12.81
N TRP A 238 6.92 -5.85 11.61
CA TRP A 238 7.36 -6.50 10.39
C TRP A 238 8.54 -5.79 9.70
N ARG A 239 9.06 -4.67 10.22
CA ARG A 239 10.21 -3.97 9.67
C ARG A 239 11.39 -4.92 9.50
N SER A 240 11.91 -5.05 8.27
CA SER A 240 12.99 -5.99 7.96
C SER A 240 14.37 -5.35 7.91
N PHE A 241 14.45 -4.07 7.51
CA PHE A 241 15.69 -3.32 7.22
C PHE A 241 16.55 -3.93 6.11
N GLU A 242 16.00 -4.87 5.33
CA GLU A 242 16.71 -5.56 4.24
C GLU A 242 17.09 -4.63 3.10
N TYR A 243 16.32 -3.57 2.89
CA TYR A 243 16.62 -2.58 1.86
C TYR A 243 18.00 -1.93 2.02
N LEU A 244 18.49 -1.80 3.26
CA LEU A 244 19.78 -1.20 3.60
C LEU A 244 20.96 -2.19 3.54
N ASP A 245 20.71 -3.43 3.17
CA ASP A 245 21.76 -4.44 3.06
C ASP A 245 22.82 -4.04 2.03
N SER A 246 24.07 -4.31 2.34
CA SER A 246 25.15 -4.17 1.36
C SER A 246 24.97 -5.22 0.27
N GLU A 247 25.05 -4.80 -0.99
CA GLU A 247 24.93 -5.72 -2.11
C GLU A 247 26.11 -6.70 -2.12
N VAL A 248 25.81 -7.94 -2.39
CA VAL A 248 26.82 -8.94 -2.68
C VAL A 248 27.23 -8.70 -4.12
N ASN A 249 28.51 -8.37 -4.37
CA ASN A 249 29.01 -8.22 -5.72
C ASN A 249 28.71 -9.49 -6.53
N GLU A 250 27.82 -9.37 -7.50
CA GLU A 250 27.42 -10.53 -8.36
C GLU A 250 28.61 -11.11 -9.14
N GLY A 251 29.69 -10.35 -9.30
CA GLY A 251 30.93 -10.78 -9.94
C GLY A 251 31.94 -11.47 -9.04
N SER A 252 31.71 -11.52 -7.72
CA SER A 252 32.58 -12.25 -6.80
C SER A 252 32.18 -13.72 -6.78
N ASP A 253 32.98 -14.57 -7.45
CA ASP A 253 32.85 -16.04 -7.36
C ASP A 253 33.26 -16.60 -5.98
N ASN A 254 33.71 -15.73 -5.08
CA ASN A 254 34.20 -16.13 -3.76
C ASN A 254 33.03 -16.39 -2.80
N ARG A 255 32.78 -17.67 -2.54
CA ARG A 255 31.74 -18.15 -1.62
C ARG A 255 31.93 -17.61 -0.20
N ASP A 256 33.16 -17.36 0.22
CA ASP A 256 33.45 -16.87 1.56
C ASP A 256 33.13 -15.38 1.71
N GLU A 257 33.34 -14.58 0.68
CA GLU A 257 32.92 -13.17 0.65
C GLU A 257 31.39 -13.03 0.70
N LYS A 258 30.67 -13.85 -0.06
CA LYS A 258 29.19 -13.88 -0.01
C LYS A 258 28.71 -14.20 1.40
N ARG A 259 29.28 -15.22 2.04
CA ARG A 259 28.94 -15.59 3.43
C ARG A 259 29.28 -14.48 4.43
N TYR A 260 30.43 -13.84 4.25
CA TYR A 260 30.84 -12.74 5.11
C TYR A 260 29.87 -11.55 5.01
N THR A 261 29.52 -11.14 3.78
CA THR A 261 28.59 -10.03 3.53
C THR A 261 27.20 -10.36 4.07
N GLU A 262 26.70 -11.58 3.86
CA GLU A 262 25.41 -12.02 4.39
C GLU A 262 25.39 -12.00 5.92
N LYS A 263 26.47 -12.47 6.57
CA LYS A 263 26.60 -12.43 8.03
C LYS A 263 26.63 -10.98 8.53
N LYS A 264 27.35 -10.10 7.85
CA LYS A 264 27.42 -8.68 8.18
C LYS A 264 26.03 -8.02 8.07
N ASN A 265 25.32 -8.24 6.96
CA ASN A 265 23.97 -7.73 6.73
C ASN A 265 22.99 -8.24 7.80
N ARG A 266 23.03 -9.53 8.14
CA ARG A 266 22.21 -10.12 9.20
C ARG A 266 22.46 -9.47 10.56
N ASN A 267 23.71 -9.22 10.91
CA ASN A 267 24.06 -8.57 12.18
C ASN A 267 23.57 -7.12 12.20
N GLU A 268 23.74 -6.40 11.09
CA GLU A 268 23.30 -5.02 10.97
C GLU A 268 21.77 -4.91 11.04
N ARG A 269 21.04 -5.77 10.36
CA ARG A 269 19.57 -5.85 10.48
C ARG A 269 19.12 -6.13 11.92
N ALA A 270 19.81 -7.05 12.61
CA ALA A 270 19.50 -7.36 14.02
C ALA A 270 19.76 -6.16 14.94
N ARG A 271 20.86 -5.41 14.70
CA ARG A 271 21.19 -4.17 15.43
C ARG A 271 20.09 -3.13 15.22
N ARG A 272 19.73 -2.85 13.97
CA ARG A 272 18.69 -1.85 13.62
C ARG A 272 17.32 -2.21 14.19
N LYS A 273 16.93 -3.49 14.16
CA LYS A 273 15.69 -3.95 14.82
C LYS A 273 15.70 -3.69 16.32
N LYS A 274 16.83 -3.91 16.98
CA LYS A 274 16.96 -3.64 18.41
C LYS A 274 16.88 -2.14 18.73
N GLU A 275 17.51 -1.32 17.90
CA GLU A 275 17.48 0.15 18.02
C GLU A 275 16.06 0.68 17.80
N ASP A 276 15.35 0.20 16.77
CA ASP A 276 13.97 0.58 16.49
C ASP A 276 13.01 0.19 17.63
N ASN A 277 13.13 -1.02 18.18
CA ASN A 277 12.37 -1.44 19.34
C ASN A 277 12.66 -0.58 20.58
N ALA A 278 13.91 -0.17 20.78
CA ALA A 278 14.28 0.71 21.88
C ALA A 278 13.69 2.12 21.67
N ARG A 279 13.74 2.64 20.43
CA ARG A 279 13.13 3.91 20.04
C ARG A 279 11.62 3.90 20.35
N LEU A 280 10.92 2.85 19.91
CA LEU A 280 9.48 2.73 20.13
C LEU A 280 9.14 2.66 21.63
N ARG A 281 9.89 1.90 22.43
CA ARG A 281 9.68 1.84 23.88
C ARG A 281 9.89 3.20 24.55
N ASN A 282 10.93 3.94 24.16
CA ASN A 282 11.14 5.29 24.65
C ASN A 282 9.99 6.24 24.30
N LEU A 283 9.43 6.08 23.09
CA LEU A 283 8.26 6.83 22.63
C LEU A 283 7.02 6.49 23.47
N VAL A 284 6.79 5.21 23.76
CA VAL A 284 5.70 4.73 24.63
C VAL A 284 5.87 5.28 26.06
N ASP A 285 7.07 5.19 26.64
CA ASP A 285 7.36 5.70 27.98
C ASP A 285 7.13 7.22 28.07
N LYS A 286 7.52 7.95 27.02
CA LYS A 286 7.28 9.40 26.93
C LYS A 286 5.78 9.71 26.90
N ALA A 287 5.01 9.02 26.04
CA ALA A 287 3.56 9.17 25.97
C ALA A 287 2.89 8.83 27.31
N LEU A 288 3.25 7.69 27.93
CA LEU A 288 2.74 7.23 29.21
C LEU A 288 2.97 8.26 30.32
N SER A 289 4.12 8.93 30.32
CA SER A 289 4.45 9.96 31.33
C SER A 289 3.61 11.23 31.18
N LEU A 290 3.18 11.53 29.96
CA LEU A 290 2.43 12.74 29.61
C LEU A 290 0.91 12.51 29.62
N ASP A 291 0.43 11.27 29.52
CA ASP A 291 -0.99 10.93 29.44
C ASP A 291 -1.76 11.41 30.69
N PRO A 292 -2.74 12.32 30.52
CA PRO A 292 -3.52 12.85 31.62
C PRO A 292 -4.37 11.77 32.30
N ARG A 293 -4.79 10.72 31.56
CA ARG A 293 -5.61 9.60 32.12
C ARG A 293 -4.81 8.80 33.14
N ILE A 294 -3.56 8.48 32.84
CA ILE A 294 -2.68 7.74 33.75
C ILE A 294 -2.50 8.49 35.07
N LYS A 295 -2.35 9.81 35.00
CA LYS A 295 -2.27 10.65 36.20
C LYS A 295 -3.57 10.61 37.03
N ALA A 296 -4.70 10.68 36.33
CA ALA A 296 -6.02 10.59 36.96
C ALA A 296 -6.27 9.21 37.61
N PHE A 297 -5.96 8.11 36.89
CA PHE A 297 -6.09 6.76 37.43
C PHE A 297 -5.22 6.53 38.66
N ARG A 298 -3.96 6.96 38.62
CA ARG A 298 -3.05 6.87 39.79
C ARG A 298 -3.56 7.69 40.98
N ALA A 299 -4.12 8.88 40.76
CA ALA A 299 -4.73 9.71 41.80
C ALA A 299 -5.97 9.02 42.39
N ALA A 300 -6.84 8.47 41.55
CA ALA A 300 -8.03 7.74 42.00
C ALA A 300 -7.67 6.48 42.82
N GLU A 301 -6.66 5.73 42.41
CA GLU A 301 -6.17 4.55 43.14
C GLU A 301 -5.58 4.94 44.52
N ARG A 302 -4.80 6.02 44.59
CA ARG A 302 -4.29 6.54 45.86
C ARG A 302 -5.42 6.93 46.81
N ALA A 303 -6.40 7.68 46.30
CA ALA A 303 -7.58 8.08 47.10
C ALA A 303 -8.38 6.87 47.56
N ALA A 304 -8.59 5.87 46.71
CA ALA A 304 -9.29 4.63 47.08
C ALA A 304 -8.52 3.83 48.14
N ARG A 305 -7.19 3.77 48.03
CA ARG A 305 -6.33 3.11 49.03
C ARG A 305 -6.35 3.82 50.36
N GLU A 306 -6.31 5.15 50.37
CA GLU A 306 -6.42 5.96 51.59
C GLU A 306 -7.80 5.83 52.24
N ALA A 307 -8.87 5.85 51.46
CA ALA A 307 -10.23 5.63 51.92
C ALA A 307 -10.39 4.24 52.59
N LYS A 308 -9.81 3.19 51.99
CA LYS A 308 -9.80 1.84 52.58
C LYS A 308 -9.02 1.81 53.90
N LYS A 309 -7.86 2.49 53.97
CA LYS A 309 -7.04 2.56 55.17
C LYS A 309 -7.75 3.31 56.30
N ASN A 310 -8.49 4.38 55.97
CA ASN A 310 -9.24 5.16 56.95
C ASN A 310 -10.49 4.42 57.44
N LYS A 311 -11.18 3.61 56.62
CA LYS A 311 -12.30 2.74 57.04
C LYS A 311 -11.85 1.59 57.95
N GLY A 312 -10.59 1.16 57.88
CA GLY A 312 -10.03 0.08 58.71
C GLY A 312 -9.44 0.55 60.06
N ARG A 313 -9.46 1.85 60.37
CA ARG A 313 -9.10 2.34 61.70
C ARG A 313 -10.38 2.42 62.56
N PRO A 314 -10.57 1.53 63.55
CA PRO A 314 -11.63 1.72 64.53
C PRO A 314 -11.36 3.03 65.29
N GLY A 315 -12.36 3.89 65.32
CA GLY A 315 -12.25 5.14 66.05
C GLY A 315 -11.83 4.90 67.49
N VAL A 316 -10.80 5.61 67.91
CA VAL A 316 -10.46 5.80 69.33
C VAL A 316 -11.32 6.93 69.84
#